data_d3d5a3fa491b9997919345cc251921a6
#
_entry.id   d3d5a3fa491b9997919345cc251921a6
#
_cell.length_a   1.000
_cell.length_b   1.000
_cell.length_c   1.000
_cell.angle_alpha   90.00
_cell.angle_beta   90.00
_cell.angle_gamma   90.00
#
_symmetry.space_group_name_H-M   'P 1'
#
loop_
_entity.id
_entity.type
_entity.pdbx_description
1 polymer ?
#
loop_
_entity_poly.entity_id
_entity_poly.type
_entity_poly.pdbx_seq_one_letter_code
_entity_poly.pdbx_strand_id
1 'polypeptide(L)'
;MFLKSLFGKSKEKSLTLGKLSKIIGAELPRAVDGSALCRTVLTQPEYVAPGDVVISAGWYDHRRVVSQSLEKGAIAVFCPAGKKAALFQDDDRVIAVENALECVKRYELWRENGCKAKRIAISGSVGKTTTTGLIGSVMAGCFRTLTHHPMANSHGAILRNIQKLTPAHEWWVQEVG
;
A
#
# COMPACT_ATOMS: atom_id res chain seq x y z
N MET A 1 -29.29 -15.04 -2.01
CA MET A 1 -28.59 -15.69 -0.89
C MET A 1 -27.44 -16.56 -1.40
N PHE A 2 -26.51 -16.00 -2.24
CA PHE A 2 -25.45 -16.80 -2.92
C PHE A 2 -24.11 -16.07 -3.07
N LEU A 3 -23.80 -15.06 -2.26
CA LEU A 3 -22.57 -14.24 -2.39
C LEU A 3 -21.63 -14.29 -1.16
N LYS A 4 -21.85 -15.19 -0.21
CA LYS A 4 -21.04 -15.29 1.03
C LYS A 4 -19.97 -16.39 1.03
N SER A 5 -19.81 -17.21 -0.01
CA SER A 5 -18.88 -18.35 0.02
C SER A 5 -17.62 -18.22 -0.87
N LEU A 6 -17.41 -17.12 -1.55
CA LEU A 6 -16.27 -16.94 -2.48
C LEU A 6 -15.02 -16.32 -1.86
N PHE A 7 -15.07 -15.89 -0.62
CA PHE A 7 -13.87 -15.48 0.11
C PHE A 7 -13.40 -16.63 0.99
N GLY A 8 -12.74 -17.60 0.35
CA GLY A 8 -11.90 -18.53 1.07
C GLY A 8 -10.94 -17.72 1.95
N LYS A 9 -11.06 -17.90 3.29
CA LYS A 9 -10.10 -17.37 4.26
C LYS A 9 -8.73 -17.97 3.94
N SER A 10 -7.97 -17.34 3.02
CA SER A 10 -6.55 -17.53 3.04
C SER A 10 -6.11 -17.05 4.44
N LYS A 11 -5.37 -17.88 5.18
CA LYS A 11 -4.68 -17.48 6.41
C LYS A 11 -3.57 -16.49 6.03
N GLU A 12 -3.92 -15.33 5.50
CA GLU A 12 -3.04 -14.20 5.48
C GLU A 12 -2.82 -13.83 6.95
N LYS A 13 -1.64 -14.17 7.48
CA LYS A 13 -1.26 -13.75 8.82
C LYS A 13 -1.45 -12.24 8.86
N SER A 14 -2.36 -11.77 9.70
CA SER A 14 -2.68 -10.35 9.88
C SER A 14 -1.38 -9.54 9.99
N LEU A 15 -1.28 -8.47 9.21
CA LEU A 15 -0.12 -7.60 9.23
C LEU A 15 -0.18 -6.76 10.51
N THR A 16 0.77 -6.95 11.41
CA THR A 16 0.92 -6.11 12.59
C THR A 16 1.91 -4.98 12.32
N LEU A 17 1.83 -3.91 13.10
CA LEU A 17 2.74 -2.76 12.97
C LEU A 17 4.21 -3.17 13.19
N GLY A 18 4.49 -4.06 14.15
CA GLY A 18 5.82 -4.60 14.37
C GLY A 18 6.32 -5.48 13.22
N LYS A 19 5.44 -6.20 12.52
CA LYS A 19 5.82 -6.94 11.31
C LYS A 19 6.07 -5.99 10.15
N LEU A 20 5.20 -4.98 9.98
CA LEU A 20 5.37 -3.96 8.96
C LEU A 20 6.71 -3.22 9.13
N SER A 21 7.02 -2.79 10.35
CA SER A 21 8.27 -2.06 10.62
C SER A 21 9.51 -2.87 10.22
N LYS A 22 9.53 -4.17 10.53
CA LYS A 22 10.62 -5.07 10.10
C LYS A 22 10.72 -5.19 8.58
N ILE A 23 9.58 -5.28 7.89
CA ILE A 23 9.53 -5.37 6.42
C ILE A 23 10.13 -4.11 5.79
N ILE A 24 9.74 -2.94 6.29
CA ILE A 24 10.19 -1.65 5.71
C ILE A 24 11.55 -1.19 6.26
N GLY A 25 12.12 -1.89 7.26
CA GLY A 25 13.39 -1.54 7.88
C GLY A 25 13.30 -0.33 8.80
N ALA A 26 12.15 -0.15 9.49
CA ALA A 26 11.95 0.93 10.45
C ALA A 26 12.03 0.40 11.89
N GLU A 27 12.50 1.23 12.80
CA GLU A 27 12.47 0.96 14.24
C GLU A 27 11.23 1.58 14.87
N LEU A 28 10.50 0.81 15.67
CA LEU A 28 9.36 1.32 16.42
C LEU A 28 9.83 1.90 17.75
N PRO A 29 9.35 3.09 18.14
CA PRO A 29 9.52 3.59 19.49
C PRO A 29 8.92 2.61 20.52
N ARG A 30 9.49 2.54 21.73
CA ARG A 30 9.01 1.64 22.79
C ARG A 30 7.55 1.90 23.21
N ALA A 31 7.09 3.13 23.06
CA ALA A 31 5.71 3.55 23.38
C ALA A 31 4.68 3.03 22.36
N VAL A 32 5.12 2.58 21.17
CA VAL A 32 4.22 2.16 20.08
C VAL A 32 3.91 0.68 20.20
N ASP A 33 2.61 0.34 20.23
CA ASP A 33 2.17 -1.06 20.24
C ASP A 33 2.44 -1.75 18.91
N GLY A 34 3.51 -2.54 18.86
CA GLY A 34 3.86 -3.33 17.69
C GLY A 34 2.89 -4.47 17.37
N SER A 35 1.96 -4.82 18.28
CA SER A 35 0.93 -5.86 18.03
C SER A 35 -0.31 -5.31 17.33
N ALA A 36 -0.45 -3.99 17.26
CA ALA A 36 -1.57 -3.33 16.59
C ALA A 36 -1.71 -3.79 15.13
N LEU A 37 -2.94 -4.13 14.72
CA LEU A 37 -3.24 -4.62 13.39
C LEU A 37 -3.30 -3.47 12.38
N CYS A 38 -2.53 -3.59 11.31
CA CYS A 38 -2.57 -2.66 10.19
C CYS A 38 -3.70 -3.05 9.23
N ARG A 39 -4.69 -2.18 9.06
CA ARG A 39 -5.78 -2.40 8.11
C ARG A 39 -5.27 -2.28 6.67
N THR A 40 -4.59 -1.19 6.36
CA THR A 40 -4.05 -0.89 5.02
C THR A 40 -2.80 -0.05 5.16
N VAL A 41 -1.87 -0.14 4.21
CA VAL A 41 -0.69 0.73 4.12
C VAL A 41 -0.87 1.70 2.95
N LEU A 42 -0.83 3.00 3.21
CA LEU A 42 -1.12 4.06 2.24
C LEU A 42 0.03 5.06 2.17
N THR A 43 0.04 5.86 1.10
CA THR A 43 0.92 7.04 0.95
C THR A 43 0.12 8.33 0.79
N GLN A 44 -1.20 8.24 0.64
CA GLN A 44 -2.08 9.35 0.33
C GLN A 44 -3.10 9.54 1.46
N PRO A 45 -3.13 10.71 2.11
CA PRO A 45 -4.00 10.95 3.25
C PRO A 45 -5.48 10.99 2.91
N GLU A 46 -5.83 11.21 1.64
CA GLU A 46 -7.22 11.27 1.17
C GLU A 46 -7.98 9.97 1.42
N TYR A 47 -7.29 8.83 1.36
CA TYR A 47 -7.87 7.48 1.46
C TYR A 47 -7.77 6.85 2.85
N VAL A 48 -7.21 7.57 3.81
CA VAL A 48 -7.00 7.06 5.17
C VAL A 48 -8.32 6.90 5.91
N ALA A 49 -8.43 5.81 6.64
CA ALA A 49 -9.48 5.54 7.61
C ALA A 49 -8.88 4.92 8.89
N PRO A 50 -9.64 4.84 10.00
CA PRO A 50 -9.16 4.29 11.25
C PRO A 50 -8.52 2.90 11.09
N GLY A 51 -7.37 2.71 11.71
CA GLY A 51 -6.60 1.46 11.64
C GLY A 51 -5.60 1.37 10.49
N ASP A 52 -5.52 2.39 9.61
CA ASP A 52 -4.52 2.44 8.55
C ASP A 52 -3.16 2.88 9.05
N VAL A 53 -2.15 2.53 8.26
CA VAL A 53 -0.78 3.02 8.39
C VAL A 53 -0.43 3.85 7.16
N VAL A 54 0.29 4.95 7.35
CA VAL A 54 0.71 5.80 6.25
C VAL A 54 2.23 5.87 6.18
N ILE A 55 2.77 5.82 4.98
CA ILE A 55 4.17 6.12 4.71
C ILE A 55 4.21 7.43 3.93
N SER A 56 4.67 8.50 4.59
CA SER A 56 4.77 9.84 4.00
C SER A 56 5.97 9.91 3.07
N ALA A 57 5.80 9.38 1.85
CA ALA A 57 6.83 9.29 0.82
C ALA A 57 6.48 10.19 -0.37
N GLY A 58 7.52 10.66 -1.08
CA GLY A 58 7.38 11.43 -2.31
C GLY A 58 7.44 12.95 -2.12
N TRP A 59 6.93 13.68 -3.11
CA TRP A 59 7.01 15.13 -3.25
C TRP A 59 5.91 15.90 -2.49
N TYR A 60 5.12 15.21 -1.67
CA TYR A 60 4.02 15.81 -0.94
C TYR A 60 4.51 16.64 0.25
N ASP A 61 3.70 17.60 0.65
CA ASP A 61 3.87 18.28 1.93
C ASP A 61 3.67 17.27 3.08
N HIS A 62 4.78 16.87 3.68
CA HIS A 62 4.79 15.90 4.77
C HIS A 62 3.94 16.35 5.96
N ARG A 63 3.88 17.67 6.24
CA ARG A 63 3.02 18.20 7.31
C ARG A 63 1.56 17.86 7.05
N ARG A 64 1.09 18.16 5.83
CA ARG A 64 -0.29 17.86 5.41
C ARG A 64 -0.57 16.36 5.47
N VAL A 65 0.31 15.53 4.92
CA VAL A 65 0.14 14.08 4.92
C VAL A 65 0.02 13.54 6.33
N VAL A 66 0.91 13.95 7.24
CA VAL A 66 0.91 13.47 8.63
C VAL A 66 -0.34 13.96 9.35
N SER A 67 -0.61 15.27 9.37
CA SER A 67 -1.77 15.84 10.09
C SER A 67 -3.09 15.22 9.65
N GLN A 68 -3.36 15.20 8.34
CA GLN A 68 -4.60 14.62 7.81
C GLN A 68 -4.73 13.12 8.09
N SER A 69 -3.61 12.39 8.06
CA SER A 69 -3.63 10.96 8.36
C SER A 69 -3.96 10.68 9.82
N LEU A 70 -3.36 11.43 10.74
CA LEU A 70 -3.63 11.30 12.17
C LEU A 70 -5.07 11.70 12.53
N GLU A 71 -5.58 12.79 11.95
CA GLU A 71 -6.97 13.23 12.09
C GLU A 71 -7.98 12.17 11.63
N LYS A 72 -7.64 11.42 10.57
CA LYS A 72 -8.48 10.34 10.04
C LYS A 72 -8.31 9.00 10.76
N GLY A 73 -7.51 8.96 11.82
CA GLY A 73 -7.35 7.77 12.65
C GLY A 73 -6.29 6.79 12.19
N ALA A 74 -5.26 7.24 11.45
CA ALA A 74 -4.09 6.41 11.22
C ALA A 74 -3.45 6.00 12.56
N ILE A 75 -3.10 4.72 12.67
CA ILE A 75 -2.45 4.17 13.87
C ILE A 75 -0.95 4.44 13.91
N ALA A 76 -0.34 4.65 12.74
CA ALA A 76 1.05 5.07 12.62
C ALA A 76 1.28 5.81 11.29
N VAL A 77 2.21 6.76 11.31
CA VAL A 77 2.67 7.48 10.12
C VAL A 77 4.21 7.44 10.09
N PHE A 78 4.77 6.76 9.11
CA PHE A 78 6.22 6.78 8.87
C PHE A 78 6.60 8.04 8.08
N CYS A 79 7.48 8.85 8.63
CA CYS A 79 7.87 10.15 8.09
C CYS A 79 9.40 10.28 8.06
N PRO A 80 10.00 10.94 7.03
CA PRO A 80 11.43 11.17 7.02
C PRO A 80 11.92 11.86 8.30
N ALA A 81 13.02 11.38 8.88
CA ALA A 81 13.50 11.76 10.22
C ALA A 81 13.62 13.28 10.41
N GLY A 82 14.21 13.99 9.44
CA GLY A 82 14.33 15.45 9.49
C GLY A 82 12.99 16.19 9.48
N LYS A 83 11.95 15.61 8.88
CA LYS A 83 10.60 16.18 8.87
C LYS A 83 9.83 15.86 10.15
N LYS A 84 10.02 14.67 10.74
CA LYS A 84 9.47 14.36 12.06
C LYS A 84 10.00 15.33 13.11
N ALA A 85 11.32 15.47 13.21
CA ALA A 85 11.95 16.33 14.20
C ALA A 85 11.47 17.78 14.12
N ALA A 86 11.20 18.29 12.93
CA ALA A 86 10.75 19.66 12.73
C ALA A 86 9.28 19.89 13.02
N LEU A 87 8.41 18.86 12.95
CA LEU A 87 6.96 19.07 12.88
C LEU A 87 6.14 18.30 13.92
N PHE A 88 6.65 17.13 14.40
CA PHE A 88 5.85 16.16 15.15
C PHE A 88 6.68 15.45 16.23
N GLN A 89 7.41 16.19 17.06
CA GLN A 89 8.33 15.63 18.06
C GLN A 89 7.62 14.78 19.11
N ASP A 90 6.42 15.17 19.51
CA ASP A 90 5.70 14.64 20.67
C ASP A 90 4.58 13.64 20.31
N ASP A 91 4.36 13.30 19.03
CA ASP A 91 3.36 12.31 18.66
C ASP A 91 4.03 10.95 18.38
N ASP A 92 3.84 10.01 19.30
CA ASP A 92 4.42 8.66 19.21
C ASP A 92 3.94 7.87 17.97
N ARG A 93 2.80 8.23 17.39
CA ARG A 93 2.29 7.61 16.17
C ARG A 93 3.10 8.02 14.93
N VAL A 94 3.88 9.11 15.02
CA VAL A 94 4.76 9.55 13.94
C VAL A 94 6.14 8.93 14.12
N ILE A 95 6.49 8.01 13.26
CA ILE A 95 7.71 7.21 13.35
C ILE A 95 8.73 7.72 12.34
N ALA A 96 9.91 8.07 12.82
CA ALA A 96 11.00 8.53 11.96
C ALA A 96 11.56 7.38 11.11
N VAL A 97 11.76 7.64 9.83
CA VAL A 97 12.47 6.73 8.92
C VAL A 97 13.52 7.51 8.13
N GLU A 98 14.60 6.85 7.77
CA GLU A 98 15.65 7.47 6.98
C GLU A 98 15.17 7.81 5.56
N ASN A 99 14.56 6.86 4.90
CA ASN A 99 14.07 7.00 3.52
C ASN A 99 12.67 6.40 3.37
N ALA A 100 11.64 7.25 3.38
CA ALA A 100 10.26 6.81 3.28
C ALA A 100 9.91 6.17 1.91
N LEU A 101 10.56 6.61 0.83
CA LEU A 101 10.35 5.99 -0.49
C LEU A 101 10.90 4.56 -0.53
N GLU A 102 12.04 4.33 0.10
CA GLU A 102 12.60 2.99 0.23
C GLU A 102 11.70 2.08 1.09
N CYS A 103 11.09 2.63 2.13
CA CYS A 103 10.08 1.90 2.93
C CYS A 103 8.90 1.44 2.07
N VAL A 104 8.39 2.30 1.18
CA VAL A 104 7.30 1.94 0.25
C VAL A 104 7.76 0.81 -0.66
N LYS A 105 8.93 0.93 -1.29
CA LYS A 105 9.47 -0.11 -2.19
C LYS A 105 9.64 -1.46 -1.50
N ARG A 106 10.17 -1.49 -0.27
CA ARG A 106 10.31 -2.73 0.51
C ARG A 106 8.97 -3.37 0.81
N TYR A 107 7.97 -2.57 1.16
CA TYR A 107 6.62 -3.07 1.38
C TYR A 107 6.00 -3.64 0.10
N GLU A 108 6.13 -2.95 -1.03
CA GLU A 108 5.65 -3.40 -2.33
C GLU A 108 6.29 -4.75 -2.72
N LEU A 109 7.62 -4.85 -2.63
CA LEU A 109 8.34 -6.09 -2.90
C LEU A 109 7.91 -7.24 -1.99
N TRP A 110 7.69 -6.96 -0.71
CA TRP A 110 7.21 -7.97 0.22
C TRP A 110 5.81 -8.47 -0.17
N ARG A 111 4.89 -7.57 -0.54
CA ARG A 111 3.55 -7.94 -1.03
C ARG A 111 3.64 -8.76 -2.31
N GLU A 112 4.45 -8.33 -3.24
CA GLU A 112 4.68 -9.03 -4.50
C GLU A 112 5.23 -10.44 -4.31
N ASN A 113 6.22 -10.62 -3.46
CA ASN A 113 6.82 -11.92 -3.18
C ASN A 113 5.85 -12.87 -2.46
N GLY A 114 4.82 -12.34 -1.81
CA GLY A 114 3.74 -13.12 -1.23
C GLY A 114 2.74 -13.70 -2.25
N CYS A 115 2.81 -13.25 -3.53
CA CYS A 115 1.91 -13.66 -4.60
C CYS A 115 2.68 -14.24 -5.79
N LYS A 116 2.17 -15.36 -6.33
CA LYS A 116 2.76 -15.99 -7.53
C LYS A 116 2.15 -15.50 -8.84
N ALA A 117 1.32 -14.45 -8.80
CA ALA A 117 0.67 -13.91 -9.97
C ALA A 117 1.70 -13.48 -11.03
N LYS A 118 1.50 -13.91 -12.26
CA LYS A 118 2.23 -13.41 -13.43
C LYS A 118 1.83 -11.96 -13.69
N ARG A 119 2.73 -11.15 -14.26
CA ARG A 119 2.52 -9.72 -14.40
C ARG A 119 2.55 -9.29 -15.85
N ILE A 120 1.62 -8.38 -16.19
CA ILE A 120 1.62 -7.66 -17.47
C ILE A 120 1.67 -6.18 -17.11
N ALA A 121 2.78 -5.53 -17.42
CA ALA A 121 2.94 -4.09 -17.28
C ALA A 121 2.72 -3.43 -18.64
N ILE A 122 1.85 -2.39 -18.66
CA ILE A 122 1.54 -1.63 -19.88
C ILE A 122 2.06 -0.21 -19.70
N SER A 123 3.00 0.18 -20.54
CA SER A 123 3.56 1.52 -20.62
C SER A 123 3.38 2.10 -22.02
N GLY A 124 3.54 3.39 -22.17
CA GLY A 124 3.44 4.09 -23.44
C GLY A 124 2.92 5.52 -23.30
N SER A 125 3.03 6.32 -24.34
CA SER A 125 2.57 7.71 -24.35
C SER A 125 1.05 7.82 -24.50
N VAL A 126 0.41 6.92 -25.24
CA VAL A 126 -1.03 6.93 -25.55
C VAL A 126 -1.62 5.52 -25.44
N GLY A 127 -2.91 5.41 -25.12
CA GLY A 127 -3.66 4.15 -25.16
C GLY A 127 -3.43 3.18 -23.98
N LYS A 128 -2.58 3.52 -23.02
CA LYS A 128 -2.27 2.65 -21.85
C LYS A 128 -3.53 2.15 -21.15
N THR A 129 -4.40 3.03 -20.74
CA THR A 129 -5.61 2.71 -19.98
C THR A 129 -6.56 1.81 -20.76
N THR A 130 -6.76 2.11 -22.05
CA THR A 130 -7.60 1.29 -22.94
C THR A 130 -7.00 -0.11 -23.10
N THR A 131 -5.71 -0.19 -23.37
CA THR A 131 -4.99 -1.47 -23.54
C THR A 131 -5.02 -2.29 -22.23
N THR A 132 -4.80 -1.64 -21.09
CA THR A 132 -4.89 -2.30 -19.78
C THR A 132 -6.29 -2.87 -19.54
N GLY A 133 -7.33 -2.11 -19.85
CA GLY A 133 -8.71 -2.57 -19.73
C GLY A 133 -9.05 -3.75 -20.64
N LEU A 134 -8.62 -3.70 -21.90
CA LEU A 134 -8.84 -4.78 -22.87
C LEU A 134 -8.11 -6.06 -22.46
N ILE A 135 -6.82 -5.98 -22.17
CA ILE A 135 -6.03 -7.12 -21.71
C ILE A 135 -6.61 -7.68 -20.42
N GLY A 136 -6.94 -6.81 -19.47
CA GLY A 136 -7.55 -7.21 -18.20
C GLY A 136 -8.86 -7.97 -18.38
N SER A 137 -9.73 -7.51 -19.28
CA SER A 137 -11.01 -8.16 -19.58
C SER A 137 -10.82 -9.54 -20.24
N VAL A 138 -9.91 -9.63 -21.21
CA VAL A 138 -9.58 -10.92 -21.86
C VAL A 138 -9.00 -11.91 -20.86
N MET A 139 -8.05 -11.47 -20.06
CA MET A 139 -7.41 -12.32 -19.05
C MET A 139 -8.39 -12.75 -17.95
N ALA A 140 -9.28 -11.88 -17.52
CA ALA A 140 -10.29 -12.20 -16.50
C ALA A 140 -11.33 -13.24 -16.98
N GLY A 141 -11.51 -13.37 -18.30
CA GLY A 141 -12.35 -14.43 -18.88
C GLY A 141 -11.78 -15.85 -18.73
N CYS A 142 -10.46 -15.97 -18.54
CA CYS A 142 -9.77 -17.26 -18.48
C CYS A 142 -9.05 -17.53 -17.16
N PHE A 143 -8.69 -16.49 -16.40
CA PHE A 143 -7.82 -16.57 -15.24
C PHE A 143 -8.33 -15.68 -14.10
N ARG A 144 -7.95 -15.99 -12.87
CA ARG A 144 -8.13 -15.06 -11.74
C ARG A 144 -7.16 -13.89 -11.88
N THR A 145 -7.65 -12.81 -12.46
CA THR A 145 -6.85 -11.65 -12.85
C THR A 145 -7.18 -10.45 -11.96
N LEU A 146 -6.16 -9.84 -11.38
CA LEU A 146 -6.26 -8.49 -10.84
C LEU A 146 -5.98 -7.50 -11.96
N THR A 147 -6.96 -6.70 -12.30
CA THR A 147 -6.81 -5.61 -13.25
C THR A 147 -6.82 -4.27 -12.53
N HIS A 148 -5.98 -3.39 -12.97
CA HIS A 148 -5.86 -2.05 -12.49
C HIS A 148 -7.10 -1.18 -12.78
N HIS A 149 -7.47 -0.32 -11.83
CA HIS A 149 -8.51 0.69 -12.05
C HIS A 149 -7.95 1.82 -12.96
N PRO A 150 -8.71 2.31 -13.95
CA PRO A 150 -8.26 3.40 -14.84
C PRO A 150 -7.70 4.61 -14.08
N MET A 151 -6.67 5.25 -14.64
CA MET A 151 -6.00 6.45 -14.13
C MET A 151 -5.15 6.27 -12.84
N ALA A 152 -4.71 5.08 -12.52
CA ALA A 152 -3.92 4.82 -11.33
C ALA A 152 -2.50 4.36 -11.67
N ASN A 153 -1.74 5.17 -12.39
CA ASN A 153 -0.32 4.95 -12.72
C ASN A 153 0.66 5.65 -11.76
N SER A 154 0.15 6.36 -10.74
CA SER A 154 0.99 6.93 -9.69
C SER A 154 1.46 5.86 -8.68
N HIS A 155 2.59 6.11 -8.02
CA HIS A 155 3.13 5.23 -6.97
C HIS A 155 2.09 4.86 -5.91
N GLY A 156 1.32 5.83 -5.42
CA GLY A 156 0.28 5.57 -4.42
C GLY A 156 -0.88 4.73 -4.95
N ALA A 157 -1.17 4.80 -6.24
CA ALA A 157 -2.18 3.99 -6.88
C ALA A 157 -1.70 2.55 -7.10
N ILE A 158 -0.45 2.36 -7.50
CA ILE A 158 0.19 1.05 -7.60
C ILE A 158 0.19 0.37 -6.22
N LEU A 159 0.56 1.10 -5.17
CA LEU A 159 0.53 0.60 -3.80
C LEU A 159 -0.87 0.14 -3.37
N ARG A 160 -1.92 0.90 -3.70
CA ARG A 160 -3.31 0.48 -3.41
C ARG A 160 -3.71 -0.77 -4.18
N ASN A 161 -3.23 -0.93 -5.41
CA ASN A 161 -3.55 -2.11 -6.22
C ASN A 161 -2.81 -3.35 -5.74
N ILE A 162 -1.54 -3.25 -5.41
CA ILE A 162 -0.74 -4.38 -4.94
C ILE A 162 -1.31 -4.99 -3.65
N GLN A 163 -1.99 -4.19 -2.83
CA GLN A 163 -2.67 -4.66 -1.62
C GLN A 163 -3.90 -5.53 -1.91
N LYS A 164 -4.46 -5.44 -3.11
CA LYS A 164 -5.56 -6.30 -3.56
C LYS A 164 -5.08 -7.65 -4.08
N LEU A 165 -3.78 -7.81 -4.35
CA LEU A 165 -3.20 -9.08 -4.73
C LEU A 165 -3.36 -10.10 -3.60
N THR A 166 -3.80 -11.28 -3.98
CA THR A 166 -3.92 -12.44 -3.10
C THR A 166 -3.25 -13.65 -3.74
N PRO A 167 -2.88 -14.68 -2.98
CA PRO A 167 -2.34 -15.93 -3.54
C PRO A 167 -3.27 -16.64 -4.53
N ALA A 168 -4.55 -16.24 -4.60
CA ALA A 168 -5.49 -16.79 -5.56
C ALA A 168 -5.40 -16.16 -6.94
N HIS A 169 -4.75 -15.00 -7.09
CA HIS A 169 -4.57 -14.39 -8.39
C HIS A 169 -3.47 -15.09 -9.18
N GLU A 170 -3.77 -15.37 -10.45
CA GLU A 170 -2.84 -15.97 -11.41
C GLU A 170 -2.14 -14.90 -12.26
N TRP A 171 -2.83 -13.78 -12.48
CA TRP A 171 -2.35 -12.64 -13.27
C TRP A 171 -2.63 -11.31 -12.60
N TRP A 172 -1.74 -10.37 -12.85
CA TRP A 172 -1.88 -8.97 -12.49
C TRP A 172 -1.57 -8.10 -13.71
N VAL A 173 -2.55 -7.33 -14.17
CA VAL A 173 -2.44 -6.40 -15.30
C VAL A 173 -2.40 -4.98 -14.75
N GLN A 174 -1.29 -4.27 -14.97
CA GLN A 174 -1.00 -2.98 -14.37
C GLN A 174 -0.56 -1.96 -15.43
N GLU A 175 -1.19 -0.79 -15.42
CA GLU A 175 -0.68 0.39 -16.11
C GLU A 175 0.50 0.97 -15.33
N VAL A 176 1.59 1.28 -16.02
CA VAL A 176 2.78 1.96 -15.46
C VAL A 176 3.06 3.23 -16.25
N GLY A 177 3.32 4.33 -15.55
CA GLY A 177 3.55 5.65 -16.13
C GLY A 177 5.01 6.02 -16.20
#